data_dbc5cb7b66ecea1095525ae3fcb816c1
#
_entry.id   dbc5cb7b66ecea1095525ae3fcb816c1
#
_cell.length_a   1.000
_cell.length_b   1.000
_cell.length_c   1.000
_cell.angle_alpha   90.00
_cell.angle_beta   90.00
_cell.angle_gamma   90.00
#
_symmetry.space_group_name_H-M   'P 1'
#
loop_
_entity.id
_entity.type
_entity.pdbx_description
1 polymer ?
#
loop_
_entity_poly.entity_id
_entity_poly.type
_entity_poly.pdbx_seq_one_letter_code
_entity_poly.pdbx_strand_id
1 'polypeptide(L)'
;MKLKKGLWICSLAVMSLFITSCTKKAEVKDSDKSIYEGSIQDADVFIDIPNLRQYGGYTCGTTCVQMLMNWINPYQGDLNLKGYEEELGTTEDAGTSPEQLMNYFEKNDVKAIAKEERTIKDLVSVLDKKHPMLMCIQAWGAEGYNTQDKTKTDTYLAEGHWVICTGYQKVKNDYVFYFNDPAC
;
A
#
# COMPACT_ATOMS: atom_id res chain seq x y z
N MET A 1 -11.86 19.15 19.58
CA MET A 1 -11.09 17.93 19.94
C MET A 1 -10.61 17.31 18.63
N LYS A 2 -9.34 17.53 18.23
CA LYS A 2 -8.79 16.97 16.97
C LYS A 2 -8.56 15.48 17.20
N LEU A 3 -9.30 14.62 16.49
CA LEU A 3 -8.99 13.19 16.42
C LEU A 3 -7.66 13.05 15.68
N LYS A 4 -6.59 12.64 16.38
CA LYS A 4 -5.31 12.33 15.73
C LYS A 4 -5.49 11.00 14.99
N LYS A 5 -5.60 11.07 13.68
CA LYS A 5 -5.59 9.90 12.81
C LYS A 5 -4.19 9.27 12.90
N GLY A 6 -4.10 8.01 13.24
CA GLY A 6 -2.84 7.27 13.29
C GLY A 6 -2.58 6.57 11.96
N LEU A 7 -1.34 6.60 11.50
CA LEU A 7 -0.89 5.90 10.31
C LEU A 7 0.12 4.82 10.69
N TRP A 8 0.00 3.67 10.08
CA TRP A 8 0.96 2.59 10.25
C TRP A 8 1.69 2.36 8.92
N ILE A 9 3.02 2.41 8.96
CA ILE A 9 3.87 2.04 7.83
C ILE A 9 4.39 0.64 8.12
N CYS A 10 4.10 -0.28 7.23
CA CYS A 10 4.56 -1.66 7.34
C CYS A 10 5.44 -1.97 6.13
N SER A 11 6.71 -2.22 6.36
CA SER A 11 7.58 -2.87 5.38
C SER A 11 7.41 -4.37 5.54
N LEU A 12 6.91 -5.04 4.53
CA LEU A 12 6.66 -6.48 4.55
C LEU A 12 7.69 -7.22 3.73
N ALA A 13 8.40 -8.12 4.39
CA ALA A 13 8.98 -9.25 3.70
C ALA A 13 7.82 -10.14 3.19
N VAL A 14 7.64 -10.08 1.89
CA VAL A 14 6.91 -11.04 1.04
C VAL A 14 5.62 -11.63 1.64
N MET A 15 4.51 -10.98 1.37
CA MET A 15 3.22 -11.64 1.33
C MET A 15 2.77 -11.66 -0.14
N SER A 16 2.61 -12.86 -0.71
CA SER A 16 2.05 -13.06 -2.05
C SER A 16 0.57 -12.72 -2.03
N LEU A 17 0.27 -11.44 -2.12
CA LEU A 17 -1.09 -10.98 -2.40
C LEU A 17 -1.22 -10.86 -3.91
N PHE A 18 -2.11 -11.65 -4.48
CA PHE A 18 -2.47 -11.55 -5.89
C PHE A 18 -3.16 -10.20 -6.10
N ILE A 19 -2.44 -9.26 -6.67
CA ILE A 19 -2.98 -7.98 -7.09
C ILE A 19 -3.53 -8.19 -8.50
N THR A 20 -4.82 -8.01 -8.66
CA THR A 20 -5.42 -7.88 -10.00
C THR A 20 -4.91 -6.60 -10.64
N SER A 21 -3.93 -6.73 -11.52
CA SER A 21 -3.48 -5.65 -12.39
C SER A 21 -4.63 -5.16 -13.27
N CYS A 22 -4.79 -3.87 -13.39
CA CYS A 22 -5.75 -3.15 -14.23
C CYS A 22 -5.52 -3.34 -15.73
N THR A 23 -5.22 -4.46 -16.28
CA THR A 23 -5.34 -4.77 -17.71
C THR A 23 -4.54 -6.01 -18.11
N LYS A 24 -5.04 -7.18 -17.81
CA LYS A 24 -5.00 -8.36 -18.67
C LYS A 24 -5.75 -9.46 -17.92
N LYS A 25 -6.84 -9.95 -18.50
CA LYS A 25 -7.47 -11.18 -18.05
C LYS A 25 -6.42 -12.30 -18.06
N ALA A 26 -5.83 -12.59 -16.91
CA ALA A 26 -5.26 -13.90 -16.68
C ALA A 26 -6.44 -14.87 -16.60
N GLU A 27 -6.44 -15.93 -17.37
CA GLU A 27 -7.40 -17.01 -17.21
C GLU A 27 -7.11 -17.70 -15.88
N VAL A 28 -7.83 -17.28 -14.84
CA VAL A 28 -7.82 -17.90 -13.52
C VAL A 28 -8.67 -19.19 -13.62
N LYS A 29 -8.14 -20.31 -13.13
CA LYS A 29 -8.87 -21.56 -13.08
C LYS A 29 -10.18 -21.39 -12.31
N ASP A 30 -11.26 -22.00 -12.76
CA ASP A 30 -12.65 -21.83 -12.28
C ASP A 30 -12.86 -22.00 -10.77
N SER A 31 -11.92 -22.62 -10.04
CA SER A 31 -11.95 -22.75 -8.58
C SER A 31 -11.67 -21.45 -7.82
N ASP A 32 -11.04 -20.46 -8.46
CA ASP A 32 -10.59 -19.22 -7.81
C ASP A 32 -11.49 -18.02 -8.11
N LYS A 33 -12.43 -18.16 -9.06
CA LYS A 33 -13.33 -17.08 -9.47
C LYS A 33 -14.21 -16.51 -8.36
N SER A 34 -14.52 -17.29 -7.34
CA SER A 34 -15.42 -16.86 -6.26
C SER A 34 -14.78 -15.95 -5.21
N ILE A 35 -13.45 -15.85 -5.20
CA ILE A 35 -12.71 -15.08 -4.18
C ILE A 35 -12.55 -13.60 -4.59
N TYR A 36 -12.65 -13.29 -5.90
CA TYR A 36 -12.30 -11.97 -6.44
C TYR A 36 -13.49 -11.08 -6.80
N GLU A 37 -14.72 -11.50 -6.56
CA GLU A 37 -15.93 -10.71 -6.83
C GLU A 37 -16.40 -9.89 -5.60
N GLY A 38 -15.47 -9.53 -4.68
CA GLY A 38 -15.79 -8.68 -3.55
C GLY A 38 -16.04 -7.23 -3.97
N SER A 39 -17.19 -6.70 -3.60
CA SER A 39 -17.50 -5.28 -3.71
C SER A 39 -17.00 -4.54 -2.47
N ILE A 40 -16.51 -3.29 -2.61
CA ILE A 40 -16.22 -2.41 -1.47
C ILE A 40 -17.44 -2.28 -0.54
N GLN A 41 -18.65 -2.45 -1.08
CA GLN A 41 -19.90 -2.43 -0.32
C GLN A 41 -20.02 -3.61 0.65
N ASP A 42 -19.31 -4.70 0.40
CA ASP A 42 -19.30 -5.91 1.25
C ASP A 42 -18.11 -5.92 2.23
N ALA A 43 -17.33 -4.85 2.29
CA ALA A 43 -16.18 -4.76 3.16
C ALA A 43 -16.57 -4.74 4.63
N ASP A 44 -15.92 -5.56 5.47
CA ASP A 44 -16.06 -5.48 6.94
C ASP A 44 -15.42 -4.19 7.46
N VAL A 45 -14.31 -3.80 6.85
CA VAL A 45 -13.63 -2.53 7.11
C VAL A 45 -13.22 -1.90 5.80
N PHE A 46 -13.59 -0.63 5.63
CA PHE A 46 -13.12 0.22 4.55
C PHE A 46 -12.80 1.62 5.08
N ILE A 47 -11.69 2.19 4.64
CA ILE A 47 -11.22 3.53 4.95
C ILE A 47 -11.19 4.29 3.62
N ASP A 48 -12.08 5.23 3.46
CA ASP A 48 -12.23 6.01 2.24
C ASP A 48 -11.08 7.03 2.13
N ILE A 49 -10.03 6.64 1.39
CA ILE A 49 -8.87 7.47 1.09
C ILE A 49 -8.94 7.82 -0.39
N PRO A 50 -8.77 9.11 -0.76
CA PRO A 50 -8.74 9.51 -2.17
C PRO A 50 -7.71 8.69 -2.95
N ASN A 51 -8.11 8.04 -4.05
CA ASN A 51 -7.18 7.32 -4.90
C ASN A 51 -6.59 8.27 -5.94
N LEU A 52 -5.26 8.35 -6.01
CA LEU A 52 -4.53 9.18 -6.96
C LEU A 52 -3.60 8.32 -7.79
N ARG A 53 -3.43 8.69 -9.05
CA ARG A 53 -2.53 8.00 -9.97
C ARG A 53 -1.14 8.62 -9.95
N GLN A 54 -0.11 7.79 -9.87
CA GLN A 54 1.28 8.23 -10.02
C GLN A 54 1.60 8.65 -11.45
N TYR A 55 2.58 9.53 -11.60
CA TYR A 55 3.24 9.77 -12.88
C TYR A 55 4.65 9.15 -12.83
N GLY A 56 5.08 8.52 -13.91
CA GLY A 56 6.38 7.86 -13.93
C GLY A 56 6.46 6.60 -13.04
N GLY A 57 7.52 5.83 -13.20
CA GLY A 57 7.69 4.53 -12.55
C GLY A 57 8.15 4.57 -11.10
N TYR A 58 8.56 5.73 -10.58
CA TYR A 58 9.26 5.87 -9.30
C TYR A 58 8.48 6.64 -8.22
N THR A 59 7.33 7.24 -8.56
CA THR A 59 6.59 8.14 -7.66
C THR A 59 5.49 7.45 -6.85
N CYS A 60 5.48 6.12 -6.77
CA CYS A 60 4.46 5.38 -6.02
C CYS A 60 4.42 5.78 -4.53
N GLY A 61 5.57 5.86 -3.85
CA GLY A 61 5.65 6.29 -2.46
C GLY A 61 5.17 7.72 -2.25
N THR A 62 5.61 8.64 -3.10
CA THR A 62 5.20 10.05 -3.09
C THR A 62 3.69 10.19 -3.27
N THR A 63 3.11 9.46 -4.22
CA THR A 63 1.66 9.48 -4.48
C THR A 63 0.87 8.90 -3.30
N CYS A 64 1.36 7.82 -2.69
CA CYS A 64 0.75 7.28 -1.48
C CYS A 64 0.78 8.30 -0.32
N VAL A 65 1.89 9.02 -0.14
CA VAL A 65 1.95 10.10 0.87
C VAL A 65 0.93 11.19 0.56
N GLN A 66 0.83 11.63 -0.68
CA GLN A 66 -0.18 12.62 -1.08
C GLN A 66 -1.60 12.15 -0.77
N MET A 67 -1.96 10.90 -1.12
CA MET A 67 -3.26 10.31 -0.77
C MET A 67 -3.53 10.36 0.73
N LEU A 68 -2.54 9.96 1.55
CA LEU A 68 -2.66 9.94 3.00
C LEU A 68 -2.76 11.35 3.60
N MET A 69 -1.96 12.29 3.11
CA MET A 69 -2.02 13.68 3.60
C MET A 69 -3.35 14.34 3.25
N ASN A 70 -3.87 14.11 2.05
CA ASN A 70 -5.20 14.58 1.66
C ASN A 70 -6.31 13.98 2.53
N TRP A 71 -6.18 12.72 2.93
CA TRP A 71 -7.11 12.07 3.85
C TRP A 71 -7.01 12.58 5.29
N ILE A 72 -5.76 12.81 5.78
CA ILE A 72 -5.51 13.30 7.14
C ILE A 72 -5.95 14.75 7.29
N ASN A 73 -5.66 15.57 6.29
CA ASN A 73 -5.92 16.99 6.31
C ASN A 73 -6.44 17.51 4.95
N PRO A 74 -7.71 17.29 4.65
CA PRO A 74 -8.30 17.66 3.35
C PRO A 74 -8.34 19.17 3.08
N TYR A 75 -7.98 20.00 4.06
CA TYR A 75 -7.99 21.45 3.97
C TYR A 75 -6.59 22.08 3.94
N GLN A 76 -5.55 21.28 3.99
CA GLN A 76 -4.18 21.79 3.79
C GLN A 76 -3.96 22.00 2.29
N GLY A 77 -3.63 23.25 1.96
CA GLY A 77 -3.48 23.68 0.58
C GLY A 77 -2.53 22.81 -0.24
N ASP A 78 -2.76 22.85 -1.51
CA ASP A 78 -2.29 21.98 -2.58
C ASP A 78 -0.76 21.94 -2.74
N LEU A 79 -0.08 21.14 -1.95
CA LEU A 79 1.17 20.56 -2.45
C LEU A 79 0.80 19.67 -3.63
N ASN A 80 1.26 20.05 -4.81
CA ASN A 80 1.18 19.17 -5.97
C ASN A 80 2.17 18.00 -5.78
N LEU A 81 2.02 16.95 -6.56
CA LEU A 81 2.85 15.75 -6.43
C LEU A 81 4.37 16.05 -6.46
N LYS A 82 4.78 17.03 -7.25
CA LYS A 82 6.18 17.47 -7.33
C LYS A 82 6.69 18.08 -6.01
N GLY A 83 5.86 18.84 -5.31
CA GLY A 83 6.19 19.35 -3.99
C GLY A 83 6.40 18.23 -2.96
N TYR A 84 5.55 17.20 -2.99
CA TYR A 84 5.74 16.01 -2.15
C TYR A 84 7.03 15.25 -2.50
N GLU A 85 7.35 15.14 -3.79
CA GLU A 85 8.57 14.49 -4.28
C GLU A 85 9.83 15.20 -3.76
N GLU A 86 9.86 16.53 -3.85
CA GLU A 86 10.96 17.37 -3.34
C GLU A 86 11.08 17.27 -1.82
N GLU A 87 9.99 17.34 -1.07
CA GLU A 87 10.01 17.25 0.38
C GLU A 87 10.39 15.86 0.92
N LEU A 88 10.04 14.80 0.21
CA LEU A 88 10.42 13.43 0.53
C LEU A 88 11.86 13.12 0.13
N GLY A 89 12.42 13.85 -0.83
CA GLY A 89 13.69 13.53 -1.44
C GLY A 89 13.62 12.29 -2.34
N THR A 90 12.45 12.04 -2.94
CA THR A 90 12.24 10.96 -3.90
C THR A 90 13.09 11.18 -5.14
N THR A 91 13.69 10.12 -5.67
CA THR A 91 14.51 10.20 -6.89
C THR A 91 14.05 9.17 -7.91
N GLU A 92 14.34 9.43 -9.19
CA GLU A 92 13.99 8.52 -10.27
C GLU A 92 14.70 7.17 -10.12
N ASP A 93 15.94 7.17 -9.64
CA ASP A 93 16.77 5.97 -9.50
C ASP A 93 16.37 5.09 -8.31
N ALA A 94 15.92 5.70 -7.20
CA ALA A 94 15.71 4.99 -5.93
C ALA A 94 14.25 4.97 -5.46
N GLY A 95 13.38 5.79 -6.06
CA GLY A 95 12.02 5.98 -5.56
C GLY A 95 12.01 6.65 -4.19
N THR A 96 11.14 6.19 -3.30
CA THR A 96 10.99 6.70 -1.93
C THR A 96 11.31 5.59 -0.93
N SER A 97 12.28 5.82 -0.05
CA SER A 97 12.66 4.85 0.99
C SER A 97 11.72 4.89 2.21
N PRO A 98 11.66 3.82 3.02
CA PRO A 98 10.93 3.82 4.29
C PRO A 98 11.39 4.93 5.25
N GLU A 99 12.68 5.22 5.28
CA GLU A 99 13.24 6.27 6.12
C GLU A 99 12.75 7.66 5.71
N GLN A 100 12.75 7.96 4.41
CA GLN A 100 12.20 9.21 3.87
C GLN A 100 10.73 9.39 4.25
N LEU A 101 9.93 8.32 4.16
CA LEU A 101 8.52 8.33 4.57
C LEU A 101 8.37 8.64 6.06
N MET A 102 9.13 7.96 6.93
CA MET A 102 9.07 8.19 8.37
C MET A 102 9.46 9.61 8.74
N ASN A 103 10.56 10.12 8.18
CA ASN A 103 11.04 11.49 8.41
C ASN A 103 10.00 12.53 7.94
N TYR A 104 9.35 12.27 6.79
CA TYR A 104 8.30 13.14 6.28
C TYR A 104 7.10 13.20 7.24
N PHE A 105 6.61 12.05 7.71
CA PHE A 105 5.48 12.01 8.63
C PHE A 105 5.79 12.65 9.98
N GLU A 106 6.99 12.42 10.51
CA GLU A 106 7.44 13.08 11.76
C GLU A 106 7.49 14.59 11.61
N LYS A 107 8.12 15.10 10.54
CA LYS A 107 8.20 16.54 10.22
C LYS A 107 6.83 17.20 10.10
N ASN A 108 5.82 16.45 9.66
CA ASN A 108 4.45 16.94 9.46
C ASN A 108 3.49 16.59 10.62
N ASP A 109 4.01 16.26 11.80
CA ASP A 109 3.23 15.90 12.99
C ASP A 109 2.25 14.71 12.78
N VAL A 110 2.54 13.84 11.83
CA VAL A 110 1.77 12.61 11.58
C VAL A 110 2.39 11.48 12.38
N LYS A 111 1.63 10.92 13.30
CA LYS A 111 2.08 9.76 14.06
C LYS A 111 2.06 8.52 13.17
N ALA A 112 3.22 8.07 12.75
CA ALA A 112 3.44 6.85 12.00
C ALA A 112 4.24 5.83 12.82
N ILE A 113 4.07 4.53 12.52
CA ILE A 113 4.82 3.44 13.16
C ILE A 113 5.28 2.49 12.06
N ALA A 114 6.60 2.38 11.87
CA ALA A 114 7.19 1.41 10.96
C ALA A 114 7.32 0.05 11.64
N LYS A 115 6.96 -1.01 10.95
CA LYS A 115 7.10 -2.40 11.41
C LYS A 115 7.31 -3.34 10.23
N GLU A 116 8.09 -4.38 10.46
CA GLU A 116 8.38 -5.45 9.50
C GLU A 116 7.72 -6.75 9.92
N GLU A 117 7.72 -7.74 9.05
CA GLU A 117 7.29 -9.12 9.31
C GLU A 117 5.89 -9.22 9.94
N ARG A 118 4.88 -8.58 9.32
CA ARG A 118 3.51 -8.61 9.80
C ARG A 118 2.73 -9.79 9.26
N THR A 119 1.86 -10.32 10.13
CA THR A 119 0.90 -11.37 9.77
C THR A 119 -0.42 -10.78 9.28
N ILE A 120 -1.25 -11.59 8.62
CA ILE A 120 -2.64 -11.21 8.26
C ILE A 120 -3.44 -10.74 9.49
N LYS A 121 -3.24 -11.37 10.65
CA LYS A 121 -3.90 -10.97 11.90
C LYS A 121 -3.50 -9.56 12.35
N ASP A 122 -2.23 -9.20 12.16
CA ASP A 122 -1.75 -7.85 12.47
C ASP A 122 -2.39 -6.82 11.55
N LEU A 123 -2.49 -7.12 10.24
CA LEU A 123 -3.14 -6.24 9.27
C LEU A 123 -4.61 -6.00 9.65
N VAL A 124 -5.36 -7.06 9.89
CA VAL A 124 -6.77 -6.98 10.33
C VAL A 124 -6.88 -6.15 11.59
N SER A 125 -6.05 -6.41 12.62
CA SER A 125 -6.08 -5.67 13.89
C SER A 125 -5.79 -4.17 13.74
N VAL A 126 -5.00 -3.77 12.74
CA VAL A 126 -4.72 -2.36 12.44
C VAL A 126 -5.91 -1.72 11.72
N LEU A 127 -6.46 -2.41 10.72
CA LEU A 127 -7.61 -1.95 9.95
C LEU A 127 -8.88 -1.84 10.81
N ASP A 128 -9.10 -2.76 11.77
CA ASP A 128 -10.20 -2.70 12.75
C ASP A 128 -10.20 -1.39 13.54
N LYS A 129 -9.02 -0.84 13.79
CA LYS A 129 -8.83 0.46 14.45
C LYS A 129 -8.97 1.65 13.49
N LYS A 130 -9.37 1.40 12.25
CA LYS A 130 -9.47 2.41 11.19
C LYS A 130 -8.15 3.15 10.91
N HIS A 131 -7.04 2.40 10.98
CA HIS A 131 -5.73 2.90 10.57
C HIS A 131 -5.36 2.31 9.21
N PRO A 132 -5.15 3.12 8.18
CA PRO A 132 -4.62 2.65 6.90
C PRO A 132 -3.16 2.23 7.06
N MET A 133 -2.71 1.37 6.16
CA MET A 133 -1.32 0.91 6.15
C MET A 133 -0.66 1.23 4.82
N LEU A 134 0.39 2.04 4.87
CA LEU A 134 1.30 2.21 3.75
C LEU A 134 2.23 0.99 3.71
N MET A 135 2.20 0.26 2.60
CA MET A 135 2.88 -1.03 2.46
C MET A 135 3.82 -0.99 1.25
N CYS A 136 5.05 -1.45 1.47
CA CYS A 136 5.93 -1.81 0.38
C CYS A 136 5.70 -3.28 0.01
N ILE A 137 5.32 -3.52 -1.23
CA ILE A 137 5.08 -4.85 -1.77
C ILE A 137 6.05 -5.14 -2.90
N GLN A 138 6.33 -6.42 -3.13
CA GLN A 138 6.99 -6.86 -4.36
C GLN A 138 5.90 -6.95 -5.44
N ALA A 139 5.93 -6.01 -6.38
CA ALA A 139 5.07 -6.00 -7.54
C ALA A 139 5.81 -6.54 -8.77
N TRP A 140 5.06 -6.97 -9.78
CA TRP A 140 5.60 -7.38 -11.10
C TRP A 140 6.72 -8.42 -11.06
N GLY A 141 6.73 -9.30 -10.07
CA GLY A 141 7.67 -10.41 -10.01
C GLY A 141 7.59 -11.31 -11.26
N ALA A 142 8.72 -11.86 -11.69
CA ALA A 142 8.78 -12.77 -12.83
C ALA A 142 7.84 -13.98 -12.63
N GLU A 143 7.22 -14.48 -13.71
CA GLU A 143 6.45 -15.73 -13.68
C GLU A 143 7.28 -16.85 -13.03
N GLY A 144 6.71 -17.53 -12.05
CA GLY A 144 7.37 -18.60 -11.31
C GLY A 144 8.15 -18.18 -10.06
N TYR A 145 7.98 -16.92 -9.60
CA TYR A 145 8.54 -16.51 -8.31
C TYR A 145 8.02 -17.40 -7.18
N ASN A 146 8.93 -18.12 -6.54
CA ASN A 146 8.64 -18.91 -5.35
C ASN A 146 9.22 -18.22 -4.12
N THR A 147 8.36 -17.71 -3.26
CA THR A 147 8.72 -17.05 -2.00
C THR A 147 9.55 -17.92 -1.04
N GLN A 148 9.61 -19.24 -1.29
CA GLN A 148 10.41 -20.19 -0.50
C GLN A 148 11.87 -20.27 -0.96
N ASP A 149 12.19 -19.77 -2.15
CA ASP A 149 13.58 -19.76 -2.64
C ASP A 149 14.29 -18.46 -2.24
N LYS A 150 14.79 -18.46 -1.01
CA LYS A 150 15.53 -17.32 -0.43
C LYS A 150 16.86 -16.99 -1.14
N THR A 151 17.33 -17.85 -2.05
CA THR A 151 18.60 -17.60 -2.77
C THR A 151 18.46 -16.63 -3.94
N LYS A 152 17.22 -16.31 -4.35
CA LYS A 152 16.91 -15.40 -5.45
C LYS A 152 16.44 -14.02 -5.00
N THR A 153 16.50 -13.72 -3.71
CA THR A 153 15.94 -12.51 -3.10
C THR A 153 16.53 -11.20 -3.66
N ASP A 154 17.82 -11.17 -3.96
CA ASP A 154 18.49 -9.92 -4.32
C ASP A 154 18.06 -9.33 -5.67
N THR A 155 17.62 -10.17 -6.60
CA THR A 155 17.19 -9.73 -7.94
C THR A 155 15.71 -9.33 -7.96
N TYR A 156 14.90 -9.81 -7.04
CA TYR A 156 13.46 -9.59 -7.00
C TYR A 156 13.04 -8.42 -6.10
N LEU A 157 13.88 -8.00 -5.18
CA LEU A 157 13.62 -6.83 -4.32
C LEU A 157 13.75 -5.49 -5.08
N ALA A 158 14.26 -5.52 -6.32
CA ALA A 158 14.43 -4.33 -7.15
C ALA A 158 13.09 -3.73 -7.65
N GLU A 159 11.98 -4.48 -7.55
CA GLU A 159 10.65 -4.04 -8.04
C GLU A 159 9.68 -3.75 -6.88
N GLY A 160 10.19 -3.10 -5.85
CA GLY A 160 9.37 -2.65 -4.72
C GLY A 160 8.32 -1.61 -5.16
N HIS A 161 7.11 -1.75 -4.65
CA HIS A 161 6.01 -0.84 -4.96
C HIS A 161 5.26 -0.44 -3.71
N TRP A 162 4.95 0.85 -3.58
CA TRP A 162 4.19 1.38 -2.46
C TRP A 162 2.70 1.42 -2.80
N VAL A 163 1.89 0.85 -1.90
CA VAL A 163 0.42 0.86 -1.96
C VAL A 163 -0.15 1.18 -0.57
N ILE A 164 -1.41 1.58 -0.51
CA ILE A 164 -2.12 1.81 0.75
C ILE A 164 -3.17 0.73 0.94
N CYS A 165 -3.04 -0.10 1.97
CA CYS A 165 -4.10 -1.01 2.38
C CYS A 165 -5.17 -0.21 3.12
N THR A 166 -6.38 -0.19 2.56
CA THR A 166 -7.50 0.65 3.02
C THR A 166 -8.62 -0.14 3.70
N GLY A 167 -8.60 -1.46 3.59
CA GLY A 167 -9.66 -2.26 4.17
C GLY A 167 -9.54 -3.74 3.90
N TYR A 168 -10.54 -4.46 4.38
CA TYR A 168 -10.66 -5.89 4.12
C TYR A 168 -12.11 -6.37 4.16
N GLN A 169 -12.34 -7.52 3.56
CA GLN A 169 -13.54 -8.35 3.72
C GLN A 169 -13.10 -9.74 4.18
N LYS A 170 -13.78 -10.29 5.19
CA LYS A 170 -13.58 -11.68 5.59
C LYS A 170 -14.49 -12.58 4.75
N VAL A 171 -13.88 -13.51 4.02
CA VAL A 171 -14.59 -14.48 3.19
C VAL A 171 -14.31 -15.89 3.69
N LYS A 172 -15.26 -16.49 4.41
CA LYS A 172 -15.10 -17.81 5.07
C LYS A 172 -13.93 -17.80 6.06
N ASN A 173 -12.84 -18.49 5.75
CA ASN A 173 -11.62 -18.58 6.58
C ASN A 173 -10.49 -17.69 6.07
N ASP A 174 -10.73 -16.92 5.01
CA ASP A 174 -9.76 -16.08 4.33
C ASP A 174 -10.15 -14.60 4.38
N TYR A 175 -9.28 -13.74 3.84
CA TYR A 175 -9.47 -12.31 3.75
C TYR A 175 -9.19 -11.80 2.34
N VAL A 176 -10.04 -10.92 1.86
CA VAL A 176 -9.80 -10.07 0.70
C VAL A 176 -9.41 -8.70 1.22
N PHE A 177 -8.25 -8.18 0.81
CA PHE A 177 -7.80 -6.84 1.19
C PHE A 177 -8.00 -5.85 0.05
N TYR A 178 -8.36 -4.63 0.41
CA TYR A 178 -8.55 -3.51 -0.52
C TYR A 178 -7.35 -2.58 -0.47
N PHE A 179 -6.88 -2.18 -1.65
CA PHE A 179 -5.72 -1.31 -1.78
C PHE A 179 -6.03 -0.12 -2.67
N ASN A 180 -5.49 1.04 -2.29
CA ASN A 180 -5.25 2.13 -3.23
C ASN A 180 -3.88 1.91 -3.84
N ASP A 181 -3.86 1.61 -5.13
CA ASP A 181 -2.64 1.40 -5.90
C ASP A 181 -2.41 2.61 -6.83
N PRO A 182 -1.32 3.37 -6.62
CA PRO A 182 -1.05 4.54 -7.44
C PRO A 182 -0.70 4.20 -8.90
N ALA A 183 -0.40 2.94 -9.22
CA ALA A 183 -0.13 2.50 -10.58
C ALA A 183 -1.39 2.19 -11.39
N CYS A 184 -2.56 2.11 -10.74
CA CYS A 184 -3.86 1.78 -11.36
C CYS A 184 -4.72 2.99 -11.68
#